data_82716a2356297a50180392360855c3b2
#
_entry.id   82716a2356297a50180392360855c3b2
#
_cell.length_a   1.000
_cell.length_b   1.000
_cell.length_c   1.000
_cell.angle_alpha   90.00
_cell.angle_beta   90.00
_cell.angle_gamma   90.00
#
_symmetry.space_group_name_H-M   'P 1'
#
loop_
_entity.id
_entity.type
_entity.pdbx_description
1 polymer ?
#
loop_
_entity_poly.entity_id
_entity_poly.type
_entity_poly.pdbx_seq_one_letter_code
_entity_poly.pdbx_strand_id
1 'polypeptide(L)'
;VVVFSVMVKVSFTITEKTTTAIVGPSGAGKTTMCNLIARFWDVNAGKITIGGTDVRDFKLDSLMKNISMVFQSVYLFADTIENNIKFGCPDATHEQVVEAAKKACCHDFISALPDGYDTVIGEGGGTLSGGEKQRISIARAMLKDAPIIILDEATSSVDPENEDELQRAIEALTHDKTIIMIAHRLKT
;
A
#
# COMPACT_ATOMS: atom_id res chain seq x y z
N VAL A 1 8.51 -26.73 -2.13
CA VAL A 1 7.50 -26.88 -3.19
C VAL A 1 6.23 -26.24 -2.67
N VAL A 2 5.93 -25.04 -3.14
CA VAL A 2 4.67 -24.36 -2.80
C VAL A 2 3.65 -24.82 -3.85
N VAL A 3 2.73 -25.68 -3.43
CA VAL A 3 1.61 -26.09 -4.28
C VAL A 3 0.57 -24.99 -4.23
N PHE A 4 0.49 -24.18 -5.30
CA PHE A 4 -0.62 -23.26 -5.45
C PHE A 4 -1.88 -24.04 -5.78
N SER A 5 -2.87 -23.96 -4.89
CA SER A 5 -4.23 -24.42 -5.17
C SER A 5 -4.73 -23.74 -6.44
N VAL A 6 -5.33 -24.50 -7.35
CA VAL A 6 -5.87 -24.01 -8.61
C VAL A 6 -6.88 -22.92 -8.31
N MET A 7 -6.51 -21.66 -8.59
CA MET A 7 -7.48 -20.58 -8.57
C MET A 7 -8.47 -20.82 -9.70
N VAL A 8 -9.74 -20.82 -9.36
CA VAL A 8 -10.83 -20.87 -10.34
C VAL A 8 -10.62 -19.73 -11.35
N LYS A 9 -10.85 -20.03 -12.63
CA LYS A 9 -10.69 -19.11 -13.75
C LYS A 9 -11.48 -17.80 -13.49
N VAL A 10 -10.79 -16.73 -13.08
CA VAL A 10 -11.39 -15.42 -12.83
C VAL A 10 -11.01 -14.50 -13.97
N SER A 11 -11.99 -13.79 -14.53
CA SER A 11 -11.78 -12.80 -15.58
C SER A 11 -12.61 -11.56 -15.27
N PHE A 12 -11.95 -10.40 -15.15
CA PHE A 12 -12.61 -9.11 -14.90
C PHE A 12 -11.75 -7.97 -15.41
N THR A 13 -12.35 -6.79 -15.52
CA THR A 13 -11.67 -5.56 -15.91
C THR A 13 -11.85 -4.52 -14.81
N ILE A 14 -10.78 -3.83 -14.47
CA ILE A 14 -10.79 -2.66 -13.57
C ILE A 14 -10.66 -1.42 -14.45
N THR A 15 -11.61 -0.51 -14.30
CA THR A 15 -11.60 0.77 -15.03
C THR A 15 -10.61 1.73 -14.38
N GLU A 16 -9.91 2.51 -15.18
CA GLU A 16 -9.02 3.57 -14.70
C GLU A 16 -9.78 4.56 -13.79
N LYS A 17 -9.10 5.04 -12.73
CA LYS A 17 -9.63 6.00 -11.75
C LYS A 17 -10.92 5.54 -11.06
N THR A 18 -11.09 4.24 -10.90
CA THR A 18 -12.19 3.67 -10.13
C THR A 18 -11.67 2.89 -8.92
N THR A 19 -12.51 2.75 -7.90
CA THR A 19 -12.26 1.88 -6.77
C THR A 19 -12.97 0.55 -6.97
N THR A 20 -12.19 -0.54 -6.96
CA THR A 20 -12.69 -1.91 -7.07
C THR A 20 -12.40 -2.67 -5.79
N ALA A 21 -13.45 -3.16 -5.11
CA ALA A 21 -13.31 -3.98 -3.93
C ALA A 21 -13.31 -5.48 -4.30
N ILE A 22 -12.30 -6.20 -3.84
CA ILE A 22 -12.22 -7.67 -3.93
C ILE A 22 -12.69 -8.22 -2.59
N VAL A 23 -13.85 -8.89 -2.60
CA VAL A 23 -14.48 -9.45 -1.41
C VAL A 23 -14.57 -10.96 -1.49
N GLY A 24 -14.52 -11.63 -0.35
CA GLY A 24 -14.64 -13.09 -0.28
C GLY A 24 -14.18 -13.63 1.09
N PRO A 25 -14.45 -14.90 1.40
CA PRO A 25 -14.05 -15.50 2.65
C PRO A 25 -12.52 -15.55 2.80
N SER A 26 -12.05 -15.77 4.04
CA SER A 26 -10.62 -16.00 4.28
C SER A 26 -10.12 -17.19 3.47
N GLY A 27 -8.91 -17.11 2.94
CA GLY A 27 -8.34 -18.16 2.09
C GLY A 27 -8.85 -18.19 0.64
N ALA A 28 -9.77 -17.32 0.22
CA ALA A 28 -10.30 -17.28 -1.17
C ALA A 28 -9.27 -16.80 -2.21
N GLY A 29 -8.05 -16.45 -1.83
CA GLY A 29 -6.99 -16.05 -2.75
C GLY A 29 -6.98 -14.56 -3.09
N LYS A 30 -7.65 -13.69 -2.31
CA LYS A 30 -7.70 -12.24 -2.56
C LYS A 30 -6.29 -11.61 -2.59
N THR A 31 -5.51 -11.81 -1.54
CA THR A 31 -4.11 -11.33 -1.45
C THR A 31 -3.24 -11.95 -2.55
N THR A 32 -3.46 -13.23 -2.89
CA THR A 32 -2.75 -13.89 -4.00
C THR A 32 -3.03 -13.17 -5.32
N MET A 33 -4.27 -12.76 -5.56
CA MET A 33 -4.63 -11.99 -6.76
C MET A 33 -3.89 -10.65 -6.82
N CYS A 34 -3.82 -9.90 -5.72
CA CYS A 34 -3.06 -8.65 -5.64
C CYS A 34 -1.58 -8.86 -5.90
N ASN A 35 -1.00 -9.93 -5.35
CA ASN A 35 0.40 -10.31 -5.59
C ASN A 35 0.67 -10.68 -7.05
N LEU A 36 -0.29 -11.31 -7.74
CA LEU A 36 -0.20 -11.59 -9.17
C LEU A 36 -0.30 -10.31 -10.02
N ILE A 37 -1.16 -9.36 -9.62
CA ILE A 37 -1.26 -8.04 -10.30
C ILE A 37 0.07 -7.28 -10.17
N ALA A 38 0.67 -7.29 -8.98
CA ALA A 38 1.98 -6.69 -8.72
C ALA A 38 3.15 -7.52 -9.30
N ARG A 39 2.87 -8.68 -9.91
CA ARG A 39 3.88 -9.59 -10.46
C ARG A 39 4.92 -10.05 -9.43
N PHE A 40 4.53 -10.26 -8.18
CA PHE A 40 5.39 -11.01 -7.24
C PHE A 40 5.50 -12.48 -7.65
N TRP A 41 4.54 -12.96 -8.44
CA TRP A 41 4.50 -14.29 -9.06
C TRP A 41 3.89 -14.15 -10.47
N ASP A 42 4.37 -14.94 -11.41
CA ASP A 42 3.76 -15.02 -12.74
C ASP A 42 2.55 -15.98 -12.72
N VAL A 43 1.53 -15.70 -13.53
CA VAL A 43 0.35 -16.57 -13.68
C VAL A 43 0.72 -17.83 -14.46
N ASN A 44 0.20 -18.99 -14.02
CA ASN A 44 0.43 -20.26 -14.72
C ASN A 44 -0.39 -20.38 -16.02
N ALA A 45 -1.54 -19.69 -16.10
CA ALA A 45 -2.41 -19.65 -17.26
C ALA A 45 -3.17 -18.32 -17.31
N GLY A 46 -3.57 -17.90 -18.49
CA GLY A 46 -4.18 -16.58 -18.70
C GLY A 46 -3.14 -15.46 -18.75
N LYS A 47 -3.62 -14.24 -18.53
CA LYS A 47 -2.78 -13.04 -18.50
C LYS A 47 -3.37 -11.97 -17.62
N ILE A 48 -2.51 -11.10 -17.09
CA ILE A 48 -2.88 -9.85 -16.43
C ILE A 48 -2.33 -8.72 -17.27
N THR A 49 -3.15 -7.73 -17.59
CA THR A 49 -2.72 -6.60 -18.43
C THR A 49 -2.94 -5.28 -17.71
N ILE A 50 -2.02 -4.34 -17.89
CA ILE A 50 -2.11 -2.94 -17.47
C ILE A 50 -1.97 -2.07 -18.72
N GLY A 51 -2.96 -1.24 -19.01
CA GLY A 51 -2.98 -0.43 -20.24
C GLY A 51 -2.90 -1.28 -21.52
N GLY A 52 -3.43 -2.50 -21.52
CA GLY A 52 -3.39 -3.43 -22.64
C GLY A 52 -2.12 -4.27 -22.76
N THR A 53 -1.05 -3.95 -22.00
CA THR A 53 0.23 -4.67 -22.00
C THR A 53 0.24 -5.74 -20.92
N ASP A 54 0.68 -6.97 -21.24
CA ASP A 54 0.82 -8.04 -20.24
C ASP A 54 1.86 -7.63 -19.18
N VAL A 55 1.58 -7.89 -17.91
CA VAL A 55 2.50 -7.53 -16.81
C VAL A 55 3.86 -8.22 -16.96
N ARG A 56 3.93 -9.36 -17.66
CA ARG A 56 5.16 -10.10 -17.94
C ARG A 56 6.07 -9.42 -18.96
N ASP A 57 5.49 -8.55 -19.79
CA ASP A 57 6.23 -7.82 -20.85
C ASP A 57 6.85 -6.52 -20.33
N PHE A 58 6.47 -6.07 -19.11
CA PHE A 58 7.10 -4.92 -18.47
C PHE A 58 8.50 -5.27 -17.94
N LYS A 59 9.41 -4.29 -17.97
CA LYS A 59 10.56 -4.30 -17.07
C LYS A 59 10.04 -4.15 -15.65
N LEU A 60 10.56 -4.94 -14.70
CA LEU A 60 10.04 -4.98 -13.33
C LEU A 60 10.02 -3.59 -12.67
N ASP A 61 11.11 -2.82 -12.82
CA ASP A 61 11.17 -1.45 -12.27
C ASP A 61 10.09 -0.54 -12.85
N SER A 62 9.79 -0.67 -14.15
CA SER A 62 8.73 0.10 -14.79
C SER A 62 7.35 -0.30 -14.27
N LEU A 63 7.10 -1.58 -14.07
CA LEU A 63 5.85 -2.07 -13.48
C LEU A 63 5.71 -1.55 -12.04
N MET A 64 6.76 -1.69 -11.23
CA MET A 64 6.77 -1.27 -9.84
C MET A 64 6.58 0.25 -9.67
N LYS A 65 7.05 1.08 -10.60
CA LYS A 65 6.78 2.52 -10.58
C LYS A 65 5.28 2.86 -10.72
N ASN A 66 4.52 1.99 -11.36
CA ASN A 66 3.08 2.21 -11.60
C ASN A 66 2.16 1.62 -10.52
N ILE A 67 2.69 0.88 -9.55
CA ILE A 67 1.90 0.22 -8.51
C ILE A 67 2.45 0.60 -7.14
N SER A 68 1.59 1.09 -6.25
CA SER A 68 1.86 1.19 -4.82
C SER A 68 1.01 0.18 -4.05
N MET A 69 1.58 -0.40 -2.99
CA MET A 69 0.89 -1.35 -2.13
C MET A 69 0.93 -0.88 -0.69
N VAL A 70 -0.23 -0.89 -0.04
CA VAL A 70 -0.36 -0.68 1.40
C VAL A 70 -0.86 -2.01 1.99
N PHE A 71 0.00 -2.66 2.74
CA PHE A 71 -0.27 -3.99 3.31
C PHE A 71 -0.99 -3.88 4.67
N GLN A 72 -1.73 -4.92 5.03
CA GLN A 72 -2.33 -5.08 6.36
C GLN A 72 -1.25 -5.06 7.46
N SER A 73 -0.18 -5.84 7.26
CA SER A 73 0.97 -5.85 8.15
C SER A 73 2.05 -4.93 7.61
N VAL A 74 2.14 -3.74 8.19
CA VAL A 74 3.15 -2.76 7.79
C VAL A 74 4.53 -3.21 8.26
N TYR A 75 5.46 -3.27 7.34
CA TYR A 75 6.88 -3.45 7.64
C TYR A 75 7.62 -2.11 7.53
N LEU A 76 8.27 -1.72 8.63
CA LEU A 76 9.18 -0.59 8.67
C LEU A 76 10.61 -1.11 8.89
N PHE A 77 11.55 -0.52 8.17
CA PHE A 77 12.97 -0.88 8.26
C PHE A 77 13.60 -0.26 9.50
N ALA A 78 14.66 -0.89 10.01
CA ALA A 78 15.52 -0.33 11.06
C ALA A 78 16.33 0.85 10.50
N ASP A 79 15.68 2.01 10.40
CA ASP A 79 16.21 3.25 9.82
C ASP A 79 15.40 4.44 10.35
N THR A 80 15.71 5.66 9.93
CA THR A 80 14.95 6.86 10.28
C THR A 80 13.53 6.81 9.73
N ILE A 81 12.61 7.56 10.32
CA ILE A 81 11.25 7.73 9.78
C ILE A 81 11.31 8.34 8.38
N GLU A 82 12.18 9.32 8.15
CA GLU A 82 12.39 9.92 6.84
C GLU A 82 12.75 8.88 5.79
N ASN A 83 13.74 8.03 6.04
CA ASN A 83 14.17 6.98 5.11
C ASN A 83 13.10 5.94 4.89
N ASN A 84 12.31 5.63 5.91
CA ASN A 84 11.14 4.75 5.76
C ASN A 84 10.08 5.32 4.81
N ILE A 85 9.83 6.61 4.84
CA ILE A 85 8.93 7.28 3.89
C ILE A 85 9.56 7.35 2.50
N LYS A 86 10.85 7.71 2.41
CA LYS A 86 11.62 7.79 1.16
C LYS A 86 11.80 6.45 0.44
N PHE A 87 11.53 5.33 1.09
CA PHE A 87 11.69 4.01 0.47
C PHE A 87 10.94 3.86 -0.87
N GLY A 88 9.83 4.56 -1.05
CA GLY A 88 9.07 4.59 -2.31
C GLY A 88 9.66 5.52 -3.37
N CYS A 89 10.48 6.51 -2.98
CA CYS A 89 11.10 7.53 -3.84
C CYS A 89 12.40 8.02 -3.18
N PRO A 90 13.55 7.31 -3.35
CA PRO A 90 14.80 7.60 -2.63
C PRO A 90 15.36 9.00 -2.87
N ASP A 91 15.09 9.58 -4.05
CA ASP A 91 15.59 10.90 -4.45
C ASP A 91 14.70 12.07 -3.95
N ALA A 92 13.65 11.79 -3.18
CA ALA A 92 12.74 12.80 -2.67
C ALA A 92 13.47 13.75 -1.69
N THR A 93 13.12 15.04 -1.74
CA THR A 93 13.63 16.02 -0.77
C THR A 93 12.90 15.87 0.57
N HIS A 94 13.48 16.47 1.63
CA HIS A 94 12.84 16.53 2.95
C HIS A 94 11.44 17.19 2.88
N GLU A 95 11.32 18.28 2.12
CA GLU A 95 10.05 19.00 1.97
C GLU A 95 8.96 18.10 1.33
N GLN A 96 9.34 17.28 0.36
CA GLN A 96 8.42 16.31 -0.26
C GLN A 96 7.98 15.22 0.72
N VAL A 97 8.90 14.76 1.58
CA VAL A 97 8.60 13.81 2.66
C VAL A 97 7.61 14.43 3.65
N VAL A 98 7.86 15.67 4.10
CA VAL A 98 6.99 16.40 5.02
C VAL A 98 5.60 16.60 4.42
N GLU A 99 5.51 16.95 3.14
CA GLU A 99 4.23 17.14 2.45
C GLU A 99 3.44 15.82 2.36
N ALA A 100 4.11 14.71 2.02
CA ALA A 100 3.50 13.38 2.03
C ALA A 100 3.04 12.97 3.43
N ALA A 101 3.83 13.25 4.46
CA ALA A 101 3.51 12.96 5.85
C ALA A 101 2.30 13.78 6.35
N LYS A 102 2.18 15.05 5.96
CA LYS A 102 0.99 15.88 6.26
C LYS A 102 -0.26 15.29 5.64
N LYS A 103 -0.23 14.93 4.37
CA LYS A 103 -1.36 14.30 3.68
C LYS A 103 -1.75 12.97 4.30
N ALA A 104 -0.77 12.21 4.77
CA ALA A 104 -0.97 10.94 5.46
C ALA A 104 -1.32 11.07 6.95
N CYS A 105 -1.56 12.28 7.46
CA CYS A 105 -1.87 12.55 8.86
C CYS A 105 -0.82 11.99 9.85
N CYS A 106 0.47 11.94 9.45
CA CYS A 106 1.54 11.46 10.32
C CYS A 106 2.56 12.53 10.72
N HIS A 107 2.50 13.74 10.12
CA HIS A 107 3.44 14.82 10.41
C HIS A 107 3.45 15.22 11.89
N ASP A 108 2.27 15.37 12.50
CA ASP A 108 2.15 15.92 13.85
C ASP A 108 2.79 14.98 14.88
N PHE A 109 2.49 13.68 14.83
CA PHE A 109 3.12 12.75 15.76
C PHE A 109 4.64 12.61 15.50
N ILE A 110 5.08 12.63 14.23
CA ILE A 110 6.52 12.58 13.89
C ILE A 110 7.22 13.80 14.48
N SER A 111 6.67 15.00 14.30
CA SER A 111 7.25 16.24 14.79
C SER A 111 7.27 16.36 16.32
N ALA A 112 6.42 15.61 17.01
CA ALA A 112 6.39 15.53 18.48
C ALA A 112 7.47 14.59 19.04
N LEU A 113 8.12 13.76 18.22
CA LEU A 113 9.23 12.92 18.65
C LEU A 113 10.49 13.77 18.89
N PRO A 114 11.37 13.40 19.84
CA PRO A 114 12.58 14.16 20.16
C PRO A 114 13.48 14.47 18.95
N ASP A 115 13.63 13.50 18.03
CA ASP A 115 14.46 13.62 16.84
C ASP A 115 13.60 13.80 15.56
N GLY A 116 12.29 14.00 15.69
CA GLY A 116 11.38 14.22 14.56
C GLY A 116 11.52 13.15 13.47
N TYR A 117 11.77 13.59 12.24
CA TYR A 117 11.95 12.69 11.07
C TYR A 117 13.25 11.88 11.12
N ASP A 118 14.24 12.32 11.89
CA ASP A 118 15.51 11.61 12.10
C ASP A 118 15.39 10.52 13.17
N THR A 119 14.24 10.38 13.82
CA THR A 119 13.99 9.32 14.79
C THR A 119 14.22 7.96 14.16
N VAL A 120 15.19 7.22 14.69
CA VAL A 120 15.49 5.84 14.27
C VAL A 120 14.48 4.91 14.91
N ILE A 121 13.77 4.16 14.06
CA ILE A 121 12.83 3.11 14.48
C ILE A 121 13.50 1.74 14.34
N GLY A 122 13.30 0.88 15.32
CA GLY A 122 13.77 -0.51 15.26
C GLY A 122 13.05 -1.32 14.20
N GLU A 123 13.56 -2.52 13.94
CA GLU A 123 12.98 -3.45 12.99
C GLU A 123 11.47 -3.66 13.26
N GLY A 124 10.66 -3.55 12.22
CA GLY A 124 9.20 -3.64 12.32
C GLY A 124 8.54 -2.46 13.04
N GLY A 125 9.27 -1.38 13.37
CA GLY A 125 8.71 -0.18 14.01
C GLY A 125 8.24 -0.41 15.46
N GLY A 126 8.99 -1.19 16.25
CA GLY A 126 8.58 -1.66 17.58
C GLY A 126 8.09 -0.61 18.57
N THR A 127 8.46 0.66 18.39
CA THR A 127 8.07 1.79 19.25
C THR A 127 6.82 2.54 18.80
N LEU A 128 6.30 2.24 17.60
CA LEU A 128 5.15 2.91 17.01
C LEU A 128 3.88 2.06 17.16
N SER A 129 2.75 2.72 17.36
CA SER A 129 1.42 2.09 17.33
C SER A 129 1.08 1.55 15.94
N GLY A 130 0.11 0.66 15.84
CA GLY A 130 -0.36 0.12 14.57
C GLY A 130 -0.83 1.22 13.60
N GLY A 131 -1.56 2.20 14.10
CA GLY A 131 -2.06 3.34 13.31
C GLY A 131 -0.94 4.25 12.80
N GLU A 132 0.08 4.54 13.62
CA GLU A 132 1.25 5.32 13.21
C GLU A 132 2.05 4.62 12.11
N LYS A 133 2.31 3.31 12.24
CA LYS A 133 2.95 2.51 11.20
C LYS A 133 2.17 2.55 9.90
N GLN A 134 0.85 2.41 9.98
CA GLN A 134 -0.02 2.43 8.81
C GLN A 134 0.05 3.78 8.10
N ARG A 135 -0.01 4.91 8.83
CA ARG A 135 0.11 6.25 8.25
C ARG A 135 1.48 6.50 7.62
N ILE A 136 2.57 6.01 8.20
CA ILE A 136 3.90 6.05 7.56
C ILE A 136 3.91 5.25 6.25
N SER A 137 3.29 4.08 6.22
CA SER A 137 3.16 3.28 4.98
C SER A 137 2.33 4.01 3.90
N ILE A 138 1.30 4.72 4.31
CA ILE A 138 0.49 5.57 3.42
C ILE A 138 1.32 6.75 2.91
N ALA A 139 2.09 7.44 3.77
CA ALA A 139 3.00 8.51 3.35
C ALA A 139 4.03 8.01 2.31
N ARG A 140 4.58 6.81 2.50
CA ARG A 140 5.44 6.13 1.52
C ARG A 140 4.74 5.94 0.17
N ALA A 141 3.48 5.50 0.19
CA ALA A 141 2.70 5.31 -1.03
C ALA A 141 2.34 6.64 -1.71
N MET A 142 2.04 7.69 -0.94
CA MET A 142 1.78 9.05 -1.44
C MET A 142 3.02 9.65 -2.10
N LEU A 143 4.17 9.52 -1.45
CA LEU A 143 5.44 10.04 -1.96
C LEU A 143 5.82 9.38 -3.30
N LYS A 144 5.53 8.10 -3.44
CA LYS A 144 5.74 7.36 -4.69
C LYS A 144 4.79 7.78 -5.81
N ASP A 145 3.60 8.26 -5.48
CA ASP A 145 2.58 8.80 -6.40
C ASP A 145 2.19 7.88 -7.57
N ALA A 146 2.17 6.56 -7.35
CA ALA A 146 1.81 5.59 -8.38
C ALA A 146 0.33 5.72 -8.79
N PRO A 147 -0.03 5.50 -10.10
CA PRO A 147 -1.40 5.59 -10.59
C PRO A 147 -2.31 4.44 -10.11
N ILE A 148 -1.75 3.31 -9.72
CA ILE A 148 -2.48 2.15 -9.22
C ILE A 148 -2.12 1.91 -7.76
N ILE A 149 -3.12 1.88 -6.89
CA ILE A 149 -2.96 1.62 -5.46
C ILE A 149 -3.64 0.30 -5.11
N ILE A 150 -2.92 -0.60 -4.47
CA ILE A 150 -3.45 -1.84 -3.91
C ILE A 150 -3.49 -1.69 -2.40
N LEU A 151 -4.69 -1.79 -1.81
CA LEU A 151 -4.92 -1.72 -0.37
C LEU A 151 -5.31 -3.11 0.14
N ASP A 152 -4.43 -3.76 0.89
CA ASP A 152 -4.71 -5.06 1.52
C ASP A 152 -5.10 -4.82 2.99
N GLU A 153 -6.41 -4.80 3.27
CA GLU A 153 -7.00 -4.65 4.60
C GLU A 153 -6.44 -3.47 5.43
N ALA A 154 -6.16 -2.36 4.77
CA ALA A 154 -5.46 -1.21 5.35
C ALA A 154 -6.13 -0.59 6.61
N THR A 155 -7.37 -0.97 6.93
CA THR A 155 -8.15 -0.43 8.06
C THR A 155 -8.44 -1.44 9.17
N SER A 156 -7.99 -2.69 9.08
CA SER A 156 -8.50 -3.76 9.94
C SER A 156 -7.90 -3.82 11.36
N SER A 157 -6.84 -3.06 11.65
CA SER A 157 -6.02 -3.21 12.85
C SER A 157 -5.78 -1.90 13.62
N VAL A 158 -6.67 -0.91 13.50
CA VAL A 158 -6.47 0.43 14.08
C VAL A 158 -7.41 0.65 15.24
N ASP A 159 -6.88 1.24 16.32
CA ASP A 159 -7.68 1.67 17.46
C ASP A 159 -8.68 2.77 17.03
N PRO A 160 -9.88 2.81 17.63
CA PRO A 160 -10.93 3.77 17.27
C PRO A 160 -10.49 5.23 17.29
N GLU A 161 -9.55 5.59 18.17
CA GLU A 161 -9.01 6.96 18.29
C GLU A 161 -8.19 7.40 17.08
N ASN A 162 -7.64 6.47 16.33
CA ASN A 162 -6.82 6.71 15.14
C ASN A 162 -7.56 6.42 13.81
N GLU A 163 -8.83 5.97 13.90
CA GLU A 163 -9.60 5.55 12.71
C GLU A 163 -9.89 6.75 11.78
N ASP A 164 -10.22 7.93 12.35
CA ASP A 164 -10.53 9.14 11.57
C ASP A 164 -9.31 9.67 10.81
N GLU A 165 -8.12 9.65 11.42
CA GLU A 165 -6.88 10.10 10.76
C GLU A 165 -6.47 9.14 9.66
N LEU A 166 -6.61 7.84 9.91
CA LEU A 166 -6.31 6.82 8.91
C LEU A 166 -7.29 6.90 7.73
N GLN A 167 -8.58 7.13 8.00
CA GLN A 167 -9.59 7.30 6.96
C GLN A 167 -9.27 8.51 6.07
N ARG A 168 -8.94 9.66 6.67
CA ARG A 168 -8.51 10.86 5.92
C ARG A 168 -7.26 10.61 5.09
N ALA A 169 -6.28 9.89 5.63
CA ALA A 169 -5.07 9.52 4.92
C ALA A 169 -5.36 8.63 3.70
N ILE A 170 -6.26 7.64 3.85
CA ILE A 170 -6.68 6.77 2.75
C ILE A 170 -7.45 7.56 1.68
N GLU A 171 -8.37 8.44 2.07
CA GLU A 171 -9.10 9.29 1.13
C GLU A 171 -8.16 10.18 0.31
N ALA A 172 -7.16 10.79 0.97
CA ALA A 172 -6.15 11.59 0.29
C ALA A 172 -5.27 10.74 -0.66
N LEU A 173 -4.89 9.52 -0.26
CA LEU A 173 -4.11 8.60 -1.09
C LEU A 173 -4.88 8.16 -2.34
N THR A 174 -6.19 7.93 -2.20
CA THR A 174 -7.02 7.33 -3.26
C THR A 174 -7.56 8.33 -4.27
N HIS A 175 -7.40 9.62 -4.01
CA HIS A 175 -7.90 10.68 -4.89
C HIS A 175 -7.27 10.57 -6.29
N ASP A 176 -8.13 10.48 -7.32
CA ASP A 176 -7.73 10.42 -8.75
C ASP A 176 -6.84 9.23 -9.13
N LYS A 177 -6.93 8.12 -8.39
CA LYS A 177 -6.15 6.89 -8.59
C LYS A 177 -7.05 5.71 -8.96
N THR A 178 -6.44 4.67 -9.53
CA THR A 178 -7.09 3.37 -9.71
C THR A 178 -6.84 2.52 -8.47
N ILE A 179 -7.90 2.17 -7.75
CA ILE A 179 -7.81 1.51 -6.45
C ILE A 179 -8.27 0.06 -6.54
N ILE A 180 -7.45 -0.84 -6.02
CA ILE A 180 -7.81 -2.23 -5.80
C ILE A 180 -7.77 -2.45 -4.29
N MET A 181 -8.92 -2.72 -3.69
CA MET A 181 -9.06 -2.88 -2.25
C MET A 181 -9.47 -4.31 -1.91
N ILE A 182 -8.74 -4.95 -0.99
CA ILE A 182 -9.21 -6.18 -0.35
C ILE A 182 -10.00 -5.80 0.90
N ALA A 183 -11.26 -6.21 0.94
CA ALA A 183 -12.12 -5.99 2.09
C ALA A 183 -12.59 -7.34 2.68
N HIS A 184 -12.36 -7.54 3.99
CA HIS A 184 -12.89 -8.69 4.72
C HIS A 184 -14.29 -8.44 5.27
N ARG A 185 -14.65 -7.18 5.50
CA ARG A 185 -15.98 -6.77 6.01
C ARG A 185 -16.47 -5.59 5.19
N LEU A 186 -17.53 -5.79 4.45
CA LEU A 186 -18.39 -4.68 4.05
C LEU A 186 -19.14 -4.27 5.31
N LYS A 187 -18.70 -3.23 6.02
CA LYS A 187 -19.60 -2.50 6.90
C LYS A 187 -20.59 -1.77 5.98
N THR A 188 -21.82 -2.30 5.90
CA THR A 188 -22.97 -1.61 5.32
C THR A 188 -23.32 -0.40 6.17
#